data_b1df378abb36d527d98190320c86ae1c
#
_entry.id   b1df378abb36d527d98190320c86ae1c
#
_cell.length_a   1.000
_cell.length_b   1.000
_cell.length_c   1.000
_cell.angle_alpha   90.00
_cell.angle_beta   90.00
_cell.angle_gamma   90.00
#
_symmetry.space_group_name_H-M   'P 1'
#
loop_
_entity.id
_entity.type
_entity.pdbx_description
1 polymer ?
#
loop_
_entity_poly.entity_id
_entity_poly.type
_entity_poly.pdbx_seq_one_letter_code
_entity_poly.pdbx_strand_id
1 'polypeptide(L)'
;MKYLICYTKHVFQKLLKAVTMAVLLSLLAAGLLPAGTVSAEESASFSWYNPETGYDILIEDDAALLTTEEKNLLADTMERVSYYGNVAFKSIDYNPQSTSSYARSYFHETFGSGVVNGTLFLIDMDNRELYIFSDGDVYRTVTTSYANVITDNIYTYASDGDYFTCADNAFDQIASLLEGQKIAMPMKYISNALLALLLSALLNYFLVCFLSRSRKCSDEELLSAGQASFVFRNAAAKKTTTTKVYNPSSSGSGGGSSGGGGGSSGGGGGHSF
;
A
#
# COMPACT_ATOMS: atom_id res chain seq x y z
N MET A 1 56.24 -20.16 -1.93
CA MET A 1 54.81 -19.97 -1.65
C MET A 1 54.50 -18.74 -0.75
N LYS A 2 55.23 -18.48 0.33
CA LYS A 2 54.99 -17.33 1.24
C LYS A 2 55.16 -15.95 0.57
N TYR A 3 56.07 -15.76 -0.38
CA TYR A 3 56.30 -14.48 -1.08
C TYR A 3 55.17 -14.12 -2.06
N LEU A 4 54.53 -15.10 -2.67
CA LEU A 4 53.42 -14.88 -3.58
C LEU A 4 52.15 -14.38 -2.84
N ILE A 5 51.88 -14.90 -1.65
CA ILE A 5 50.76 -14.52 -0.79
C ILE A 5 50.97 -13.11 -0.24
N CYS A 6 52.20 -12.70 0.06
CA CYS A 6 52.50 -11.37 0.56
C CYS A 6 52.34 -10.31 -0.56
N TYR A 7 52.76 -10.63 -1.78
CA TYR A 7 52.64 -9.74 -2.95
C TYR A 7 51.17 -9.52 -3.34
N THR A 8 50.36 -10.60 -3.38
CA THR A 8 48.92 -10.49 -3.69
C THR A 8 48.16 -9.67 -2.66
N LYS A 9 48.49 -9.81 -1.37
CA LYS A 9 47.89 -9.01 -0.30
C LYS A 9 48.23 -7.54 -0.40
N HIS A 10 49.44 -7.19 -0.81
CA HIS A 10 49.88 -5.79 -0.99
C HIS A 10 49.24 -5.13 -2.21
N VAL A 11 49.11 -5.88 -3.31
CA VAL A 11 48.41 -5.40 -4.53
C VAL A 11 46.93 -5.21 -4.25
N PHE A 12 46.31 -6.14 -3.55
CA PHE A 12 44.90 -6.05 -3.17
C PHE A 12 44.62 -4.85 -2.25
N GLN A 13 45.48 -4.57 -1.28
CA GLN A 13 45.34 -3.38 -0.41
C GLN A 13 45.52 -2.06 -1.17
N LYS A 14 46.41 -2.01 -2.17
CA LYS A 14 46.54 -0.80 -3.02
C LYS A 14 45.32 -0.59 -3.92
N LEU A 15 44.77 -1.67 -4.47
CA LEU A 15 43.57 -1.62 -5.29
C LEU A 15 42.35 -1.17 -4.47
N LEU A 16 42.20 -1.70 -3.25
CA LEU A 16 41.12 -1.34 -2.33
C LEU A 16 41.19 0.14 -1.94
N LYS A 17 42.39 0.68 -1.66
CA LYS A 17 42.60 2.11 -1.36
C LYS A 17 42.30 3.00 -2.57
N ALA A 18 42.67 2.58 -3.77
CA ALA A 18 42.38 3.32 -5.00
C ALA A 18 40.84 3.37 -5.28
N VAL A 19 40.13 2.29 -5.07
CA VAL A 19 38.66 2.23 -5.23
C VAL A 19 37.97 3.09 -4.17
N THR A 20 38.38 3.03 -2.90
CA THR A 20 37.79 3.89 -1.86
C THR A 20 38.06 5.36 -2.08
N MET A 21 39.25 5.74 -2.59
CA MET A 21 39.56 7.16 -2.96
C MET A 21 38.74 7.61 -4.16
N ALA A 22 38.50 6.75 -5.15
CA ALA A 22 37.66 7.09 -6.31
C ALA A 22 36.20 7.30 -5.93
N VAL A 23 35.66 6.47 -5.02
CA VAL A 23 34.30 6.61 -4.49
C VAL A 23 34.14 7.86 -3.64
N LEU A 24 35.15 8.20 -2.81
CA LEU A 24 35.14 9.46 -2.04
C LEU A 24 35.22 10.70 -2.93
N LEU A 25 36.00 10.63 -4.02
CA LEU A 25 36.11 11.75 -4.96
C LEU A 25 34.84 11.98 -5.77
N SER A 26 34.11 10.89 -6.12
CA SER A 26 32.82 10.98 -6.80
C SER A 26 31.72 11.54 -5.89
N LEU A 27 31.73 11.22 -4.59
CA LEU A 27 30.82 11.79 -3.60
C LEU A 27 31.10 13.29 -3.34
N LEU A 28 32.34 13.74 -3.41
CA LEU A 28 32.68 15.17 -3.27
C LEU A 28 32.27 16.00 -4.51
N ALA A 29 32.33 15.41 -5.70
CA ALA A 29 31.93 16.08 -6.95
C ALA A 29 30.40 16.25 -7.07
N ALA A 30 29.60 15.43 -6.40
CA ALA A 30 28.14 15.55 -6.37
C ALA A 30 27.63 16.68 -5.47
N GLY A 31 28.50 17.28 -4.65
CA GLY A 31 28.16 18.37 -3.71
C GLY A 31 28.24 19.79 -4.24
N LEU A 32 28.64 20.02 -5.50
CA LEU A 32 28.76 21.36 -6.10
C LEU A 32 27.76 21.55 -7.25
N LEU A 33 26.46 21.32 -6.98
CA LEU A 33 25.44 21.90 -7.83
C LEU A 33 25.17 23.33 -7.36
N PRO A 34 25.14 24.33 -8.26
CA PRO A 34 24.77 25.68 -7.87
C PRO A 34 23.33 25.65 -7.35
N ALA A 35 23.12 26.19 -6.16
CA ALA A 35 21.78 26.46 -5.66
C ALA A 35 21.09 27.39 -6.66
N GLY A 36 20.21 26.85 -7.49
CA GLY A 36 19.33 27.64 -8.32
C GLY A 36 18.54 28.57 -7.39
N THR A 37 18.56 29.85 -7.66
CA THR A 37 17.67 30.81 -7.03
C THR A 37 16.27 30.41 -7.39
N VAL A 38 15.55 29.82 -6.43
CA VAL A 38 14.11 29.62 -6.52
C VAL A 38 13.52 31.03 -6.47
N SER A 39 13.14 31.57 -7.61
CA SER A 39 12.20 32.68 -7.66
C SER A 39 10.91 32.16 -7.06
N ALA A 40 10.41 32.82 -6.01
CA ALA A 40 9.06 32.59 -5.54
C ALA A 40 8.12 33.03 -6.69
N GLU A 41 7.67 32.08 -7.50
CA GLU A 41 6.56 32.29 -8.40
C GLU A 41 5.30 32.43 -7.53
N GLU A 42 4.65 33.56 -7.72
CA GLU A 42 3.35 33.91 -7.12
C GLU A 42 2.40 32.76 -7.42
N SER A 43 1.72 32.21 -6.40
CA SER A 43 0.79 31.10 -6.55
C SER A 43 -0.41 31.56 -7.40
N ALA A 44 -0.27 31.41 -8.70
CA ALA A 44 -1.32 31.73 -9.64
C ALA A 44 -2.30 30.54 -9.69
N SER A 45 -3.54 30.77 -9.27
CA SER A 45 -4.62 29.80 -9.49
C SER A 45 -4.96 29.77 -10.97
N PHE A 46 -4.97 28.57 -11.56
CA PHE A 46 -5.46 28.33 -12.91
C PHE A 46 -6.89 27.82 -12.81
N SER A 47 -7.82 28.56 -13.44
CA SER A 47 -9.21 28.16 -13.50
C SER A 47 -9.71 28.30 -14.92
N TRP A 48 -10.32 27.29 -15.45
CA TRP A 48 -11.07 27.36 -16.70
C TRP A 48 -12.26 26.39 -16.68
N TYR A 49 -13.07 26.51 -17.70
CA TYR A 49 -14.37 25.91 -17.80
C TYR A 49 -14.45 25.05 -19.07
N ASN A 50 -14.92 23.81 -18.93
CA ASN A 50 -15.16 22.96 -20.08
C ASN A 50 -16.49 23.39 -20.76
N PRO A 51 -16.44 23.94 -21.98
CA PRO A 51 -17.64 24.47 -22.64
C PRO A 51 -18.63 23.37 -23.09
N GLU A 52 -18.17 22.10 -23.18
CA GLU A 52 -19.03 21.00 -23.61
C GLU A 52 -19.91 20.46 -22.47
N THR A 53 -19.36 20.43 -21.25
CA THR A 53 -20.00 19.79 -20.10
C THR A 53 -20.50 20.80 -19.04
N GLY A 54 -19.89 21.96 -18.98
CA GLY A 54 -20.18 22.94 -17.97
C GLY A 54 -19.47 22.71 -16.63
N TYR A 55 -18.49 21.85 -16.59
CA TYR A 55 -17.71 21.60 -15.39
C TYR A 55 -16.44 22.44 -15.34
N ASP A 56 -16.05 22.81 -14.12
CA ASP A 56 -14.87 23.61 -13.86
C ASP A 56 -13.62 22.74 -13.69
N ILE A 57 -12.49 23.29 -14.14
CA ILE A 57 -11.15 22.75 -13.95
C ILE A 57 -10.37 23.78 -13.13
N LEU A 58 -9.84 23.38 -11.98
CA LEU A 58 -9.15 24.27 -11.06
C LEU A 58 -7.80 23.69 -10.64
N ILE A 59 -6.75 24.49 -10.75
CA ILE A 59 -5.42 24.18 -10.23
C ILE A 59 -5.02 25.28 -9.25
N GLU A 60 -4.95 24.93 -7.97
CA GLU A 60 -4.47 25.79 -6.89
C GLU A 60 -3.25 25.14 -6.22
N ASP A 61 -2.11 25.72 -6.45
CA ASP A 61 -0.82 25.20 -6.00
C ASP A 61 -0.20 26.17 -4.98
N ASP A 62 -0.74 26.14 -3.75
CA ASP A 62 -0.29 27.03 -2.67
C ASP A 62 1.10 26.63 -2.14
N ALA A 63 1.45 25.36 -2.22
CA ALA A 63 2.77 24.86 -1.84
C ALA A 63 3.83 25.07 -2.92
N ALA A 64 3.48 25.71 -4.06
CA ALA A 64 4.37 26.01 -5.19
C ALA A 64 5.18 24.77 -5.65
N LEU A 65 4.50 23.64 -5.80
CA LEU A 65 5.09 22.36 -6.19
C LEU A 65 5.28 22.22 -7.70
N LEU A 66 4.52 22.98 -8.49
CA LEU A 66 4.46 22.88 -9.95
C LEU A 66 4.91 24.19 -10.62
N THR A 67 5.64 24.07 -11.69
CA THR A 67 5.95 25.18 -12.58
C THR A 67 4.73 25.56 -13.42
N THR A 68 4.76 26.73 -14.07
CA THR A 68 3.68 27.17 -14.96
C THR A 68 3.47 26.25 -16.16
N GLU A 69 4.57 25.71 -16.72
CA GLU A 69 4.50 24.74 -17.82
C GLU A 69 3.84 23.45 -17.37
N GLU A 70 4.20 22.95 -16.18
CA GLU A 70 3.61 21.73 -15.61
C GLU A 70 2.13 21.90 -15.29
N LYS A 71 1.70 23.09 -14.82
CA LYS A 71 0.27 23.41 -14.61
C LYS A 71 -0.51 23.36 -15.91
N ASN A 72 0.05 23.85 -17.02
CA ASN A 72 -0.59 23.76 -18.33
C ASN A 72 -0.71 22.29 -18.82
N LEU A 73 0.34 21.50 -18.67
CA LEU A 73 0.31 20.09 -19.04
C LEU A 73 -0.67 19.28 -18.17
N LEU A 74 -0.69 19.56 -16.88
CA LEU A 74 -1.62 18.93 -15.94
C LEU A 74 -3.08 19.24 -16.32
N ALA A 75 -3.31 20.44 -16.74
CA ALA A 75 -4.60 20.89 -17.21
C ALA A 75 -5.15 20.08 -18.39
N ASP A 76 -4.29 19.76 -19.37
CA ASP A 76 -4.67 18.92 -20.51
C ASP A 76 -5.11 17.52 -20.05
N THR A 77 -4.44 16.96 -19.04
CA THR A 77 -4.85 15.66 -18.45
C THR A 77 -6.17 15.78 -17.67
N MET A 78 -6.33 16.88 -16.91
CA MET A 78 -7.54 17.15 -16.13
C MET A 78 -8.77 17.41 -17.04
N GLU A 79 -8.58 17.91 -18.25
CA GLU A 79 -9.67 18.13 -19.20
C GLU A 79 -10.43 16.82 -19.50
N ARG A 80 -9.77 15.68 -19.60
CA ARG A 80 -10.42 14.37 -19.77
C ARG A 80 -11.37 14.04 -18.62
N VAL A 81 -11.00 14.41 -17.38
CA VAL A 81 -11.82 14.19 -16.20
C VAL A 81 -13.04 15.13 -16.20
N SER A 82 -12.88 16.35 -16.71
CA SER A 82 -13.93 17.35 -16.75
C SER A 82 -15.15 16.99 -17.64
N TYR A 83 -15.04 15.96 -18.43
CA TYR A 83 -16.22 15.40 -19.13
C TYR A 83 -17.21 14.71 -18.19
N TYR A 84 -16.79 14.37 -16.97
CA TYR A 84 -17.59 13.61 -16.00
C TYR A 84 -17.96 14.42 -14.74
N GLY A 85 -17.23 15.49 -14.43
CA GLY A 85 -17.48 16.31 -13.25
C GLY A 85 -16.44 17.42 -13.08
N ASN A 86 -16.65 18.26 -12.06
CA ASN A 86 -15.69 19.27 -11.67
C ASN A 86 -14.37 18.59 -11.24
N VAL A 87 -13.24 19.18 -11.58
CA VAL A 87 -11.94 18.63 -11.29
C VAL A 87 -11.04 19.69 -10.67
N ALA A 88 -10.40 19.34 -9.55
CA ALA A 88 -9.46 20.22 -8.89
C ALA A 88 -8.16 19.51 -8.53
N PHE A 89 -7.06 20.24 -8.67
CA PHE A 89 -5.78 19.97 -8.05
C PHE A 89 -5.54 21.02 -6.95
N LYS A 90 -5.14 20.58 -5.78
CA LYS A 90 -4.76 21.46 -4.67
C LYS A 90 -3.46 20.96 -4.02
N SER A 91 -2.52 21.87 -3.76
CA SER A 91 -1.40 21.64 -2.86
C SER A 91 -1.44 22.60 -1.70
N ILE A 92 -1.03 22.18 -0.51
CA ILE A 92 -1.00 23.01 0.71
C ILE A 92 0.23 22.71 1.56
N ASP A 93 0.78 23.77 2.18
CA ASP A 93 1.94 23.69 3.09
C ASP A 93 1.55 23.58 4.56
N TYR A 94 0.33 23.99 4.91
CA TYR A 94 -0.15 23.99 6.30
C TYR A 94 -1.59 23.49 6.40
N ASN A 95 -1.80 22.49 7.27
CA ASN A 95 -3.10 21.91 7.53
C ASN A 95 -3.25 21.48 9.00
N PRO A 96 -3.96 22.24 9.84
CA PRO A 96 -4.16 21.89 11.26
C PRO A 96 -5.21 20.80 11.47
N GLN A 97 -5.85 20.31 10.43
CA GLN A 97 -6.87 19.27 10.47
C GLN A 97 -6.41 18.03 9.70
N SER A 98 -7.22 16.98 9.68
CA SER A 98 -6.92 15.81 8.85
C SER A 98 -7.06 16.15 7.37
N THR A 99 -6.18 15.58 6.54
CA THR A 99 -6.18 15.76 5.08
C THR A 99 -7.54 15.45 4.46
N SER A 100 -8.23 14.40 4.94
CA SER A 100 -9.57 14.03 4.48
C SER A 100 -10.64 15.07 4.81
N SER A 101 -10.57 15.70 6.00
CA SER A 101 -11.50 16.77 6.39
C SER A 101 -11.27 18.02 5.55
N TYR A 102 -10.00 18.38 5.37
CA TYR A 102 -9.63 19.51 4.52
C TYR A 102 -10.11 19.30 3.09
N ALA A 103 -9.82 18.17 2.47
CA ALA A 103 -10.21 17.86 1.10
C ALA A 103 -11.72 17.97 0.88
N ARG A 104 -12.50 17.42 1.80
CA ARG A 104 -13.97 17.52 1.76
C ARG A 104 -14.45 18.97 1.86
N SER A 105 -13.95 19.71 2.85
CA SER A 105 -14.36 21.10 3.07
C SER A 105 -14.02 21.96 1.87
N TYR A 106 -12.78 21.90 1.41
CA TYR A 106 -12.30 22.63 0.25
C TYR A 106 -13.13 22.33 -1.01
N PHE A 107 -13.42 21.06 -1.29
CA PHE A 107 -14.21 20.67 -2.47
C PHE A 107 -15.62 21.29 -2.44
N HIS A 108 -16.29 21.23 -1.28
CA HIS A 108 -17.64 21.78 -1.15
C HIS A 108 -17.67 23.31 -1.04
N GLU A 109 -16.63 23.96 -0.54
CA GLU A 109 -16.48 25.41 -0.56
C GLU A 109 -16.27 25.92 -1.99
N THR A 110 -15.52 25.18 -2.79
CA THR A 110 -15.18 25.53 -4.17
C THR A 110 -16.34 25.30 -5.14
N PHE A 111 -16.93 24.12 -5.13
CA PHE A 111 -17.91 23.69 -6.14
C PHE A 111 -19.35 23.71 -5.64
N GLY A 112 -19.56 23.97 -4.36
CA GLY A 112 -20.89 24.08 -3.77
C GLY A 112 -21.22 23.00 -2.76
N SER A 113 -22.18 23.31 -1.89
CA SER A 113 -22.67 22.39 -0.85
C SER A 113 -23.72 21.45 -1.41
N GLY A 114 -23.68 20.20 -0.99
CA GLY A 114 -24.59 19.13 -1.42
C GLY A 114 -23.87 18.04 -2.19
N VAL A 115 -24.59 17.32 -3.03
CA VAL A 115 -23.99 16.30 -3.90
C VAL A 115 -23.51 16.98 -5.18
N VAL A 116 -22.22 17.03 -5.38
CA VAL A 116 -21.58 17.68 -6.52
C VAL A 116 -20.75 16.67 -7.30
N ASN A 117 -21.00 16.53 -8.60
CA ASN A 117 -20.19 15.66 -9.42
C ASN A 117 -18.78 16.23 -9.57
N GLY A 118 -17.77 15.49 -9.11
CA GLY A 118 -16.40 15.92 -9.29
C GLY A 118 -15.39 15.15 -8.45
N THR A 119 -14.12 15.53 -8.61
CA THR A 119 -12.99 14.97 -7.91
C THR A 119 -11.93 16.03 -7.60
N LEU A 120 -11.26 15.84 -6.50
CA LEU A 120 -10.14 16.65 -6.04
C LEU A 120 -8.94 15.73 -5.79
N PHE A 121 -7.77 16.08 -6.31
CA PHE A 121 -6.50 15.53 -5.87
C PHE A 121 -5.77 16.57 -5.02
N LEU A 122 -5.48 16.20 -3.78
CA LEU A 122 -4.83 17.04 -2.78
C LEU A 122 -3.44 16.48 -2.44
N ILE A 123 -2.44 17.36 -2.48
CA ILE A 123 -1.11 17.11 -1.91
C ILE A 123 -0.98 17.95 -0.64
N ASP A 124 -0.98 17.29 0.50
CA ASP A 124 -0.85 17.90 1.82
C ASP A 124 0.59 17.74 2.30
N MET A 125 1.37 18.82 2.23
CA MET A 125 2.80 18.82 2.59
C MET A 125 3.00 18.82 4.10
N ASP A 126 2.05 19.34 4.87
CA ASP A 126 2.11 19.38 6.34
C ASP A 126 1.93 17.97 6.93
N ASN A 127 0.89 17.26 6.50
CA ASN A 127 0.62 15.90 6.93
C ASN A 127 1.38 14.83 6.12
N ARG A 128 2.09 15.22 5.06
CA ARG A 128 2.78 14.31 4.14
C ARG A 128 1.83 13.23 3.58
N GLU A 129 0.69 13.68 3.07
CA GLU A 129 -0.38 12.79 2.61
C GLU A 129 -0.91 13.21 1.23
N LEU A 130 -1.08 12.22 0.35
CA LEU A 130 -1.81 12.36 -0.91
C LEU A 130 -3.26 11.93 -0.67
N TYR A 131 -4.21 12.73 -1.12
CA TYR A 131 -5.61 12.41 -0.92
C TYR A 131 -6.45 12.68 -2.16
N ILE A 132 -7.31 11.73 -2.54
CA ILE A 132 -8.29 11.89 -3.59
C ILE A 132 -9.67 11.90 -2.94
N PHE A 133 -10.39 12.99 -3.12
CA PHE A 133 -11.79 13.11 -2.74
C PHE A 133 -12.65 13.12 -4.01
N SER A 134 -13.76 12.40 -4.00
CA SER A 134 -14.73 12.39 -5.09
C SER A 134 -16.15 12.45 -4.54
N ASP A 135 -17.06 13.04 -5.27
CA ASP A 135 -18.48 13.12 -4.91
C ASP A 135 -19.39 12.88 -6.13
N GLY A 136 -20.66 12.69 -5.87
CA GLY A 136 -21.69 12.48 -6.89
C GLY A 136 -21.49 11.22 -7.74
N ASP A 137 -21.71 11.36 -9.04
CA ASP A 137 -21.57 10.24 -9.98
C ASP A 137 -20.11 9.83 -10.20
N VAL A 138 -19.16 10.76 -10.05
CA VAL A 138 -17.73 10.47 -10.10
C VAL A 138 -17.35 9.48 -8.99
N TYR A 139 -17.89 9.66 -7.78
CA TYR A 139 -17.62 8.75 -6.65
C TYR A 139 -18.12 7.31 -6.88
N ARG A 140 -19.11 7.11 -7.72
CA ARG A 140 -19.59 5.76 -8.07
C ARG A 140 -18.53 4.94 -8.82
N THR A 141 -17.66 5.63 -9.54
CA THR A 141 -16.56 5.03 -10.30
C THR A 141 -15.25 5.13 -9.51
N VAL A 142 -14.87 6.35 -9.09
CA VAL A 142 -13.67 6.61 -8.30
C VAL A 142 -14.01 6.49 -6.82
N THR A 143 -14.29 5.27 -6.39
CA THR A 143 -14.63 4.96 -4.99
C THR A 143 -13.41 5.11 -4.07
N THR A 144 -13.62 5.15 -2.75
CA THR A 144 -12.53 5.15 -1.75
C THR A 144 -11.50 4.04 -2.01
N SER A 145 -11.95 2.86 -2.46
CA SER A 145 -11.04 1.76 -2.79
C SER A 145 -10.13 2.08 -3.98
N TYR A 146 -10.67 2.69 -5.03
CA TYR A 146 -9.87 3.11 -6.18
C TYR A 146 -9.00 4.31 -5.85
N ALA A 147 -9.48 5.28 -5.06
CA ALA A 147 -8.69 6.40 -4.59
C ALA A 147 -7.44 5.92 -3.84
N ASN A 148 -7.57 4.94 -2.93
CA ASN A 148 -6.43 4.32 -2.26
C ASN A 148 -5.48 3.61 -3.23
N VAL A 149 -6.01 2.88 -4.22
CA VAL A 149 -5.17 2.22 -5.24
C VAL A 149 -4.39 3.23 -6.06
N ILE A 150 -5.01 4.35 -6.45
CA ILE A 150 -4.34 5.41 -7.21
C ILE A 150 -3.23 6.03 -6.36
N THR A 151 -3.53 6.41 -5.11
CA THR A 151 -2.52 6.99 -4.21
C THR A 151 -1.39 6.02 -3.92
N ASP A 152 -1.67 4.72 -3.78
CA ASP A 152 -0.65 3.66 -3.67
C ASP A 152 0.23 3.53 -4.94
N ASN A 153 -0.31 3.82 -6.12
CA ASN A 153 0.43 3.74 -7.37
C ASN A 153 1.38 4.94 -7.58
N ILE A 154 1.07 6.09 -6.98
CA ILE A 154 1.76 7.36 -7.27
C ILE A 154 2.62 7.90 -6.13
N TYR A 155 2.50 7.38 -4.89
CA TYR A 155 3.18 7.95 -3.71
C TYR A 155 4.70 8.01 -3.84
N THR A 156 5.30 7.12 -4.63
CA THR A 156 6.75 7.11 -4.86
C THR A 156 7.22 8.36 -5.58
N TYR A 157 6.45 8.87 -6.54
CA TYR A 157 6.78 10.13 -7.22
C TYR A 157 6.78 11.30 -6.25
N ALA A 158 5.76 11.39 -5.39
CA ALA A 158 5.72 12.43 -4.36
C ALA A 158 6.87 12.31 -3.35
N SER A 159 7.25 11.08 -2.97
CA SER A 159 8.39 10.81 -2.08
C SER A 159 9.73 11.24 -2.71
N ASP A 160 9.85 11.12 -4.02
CA ASP A 160 11.03 11.52 -4.80
C ASP A 160 11.03 13.02 -5.13
N GLY A 161 9.94 13.74 -4.82
CA GLY A 161 9.77 15.17 -5.10
C GLY A 161 9.29 15.50 -6.52
N ASP A 162 8.90 14.48 -7.30
CA ASP A 162 8.33 14.64 -8.64
C ASP A 162 6.81 14.80 -8.55
N TYR A 163 6.37 15.98 -8.10
CA TYR A 163 4.97 16.27 -7.85
C TYR A 163 4.13 16.40 -9.12
N PHE A 164 4.76 16.83 -10.23
CA PHE A 164 4.08 16.89 -11.51
C PHE A 164 3.71 15.49 -12.00
N THR A 165 4.67 14.58 -12.09
CA THR A 165 4.40 13.19 -12.49
C THR A 165 3.42 12.51 -11.55
N CYS A 166 3.47 12.83 -10.25
CA CYS A 166 2.51 12.35 -9.26
C CYS A 166 1.09 12.79 -9.61
N ALA A 167 0.86 14.08 -9.86
CA ALA A 167 -0.45 14.64 -10.15
C ALA A 167 -0.98 14.19 -11.52
N ASP A 168 -0.13 14.21 -12.54
CA ASP A 168 -0.48 13.78 -13.89
C ASP A 168 -0.94 12.31 -13.92
N ASN A 169 -0.18 11.42 -13.31
CA ASN A 169 -0.57 10.02 -13.17
C ASN A 169 -1.82 9.80 -12.30
N ALA A 170 -2.08 10.66 -11.32
CA ALA A 170 -3.34 10.60 -10.56
C ALA A 170 -4.52 10.86 -11.47
N PHE A 171 -4.51 11.96 -12.23
CA PHE A 171 -5.60 12.32 -13.11
C PHE A 171 -5.72 11.40 -14.32
N ASP A 172 -4.62 10.89 -14.87
CA ASP A 172 -4.67 9.89 -15.95
C ASP A 172 -5.38 8.60 -15.49
N GLN A 173 -5.07 8.11 -14.28
CA GLN A 173 -5.76 6.95 -13.70
C GLN A 173 -7.22 7.23 -13.38
N ILE A 174 -7.56 8.43 -12.88
CA ILE A 174 -8.95 8.85 -12.65
C ILE A 174 -9.70 8.89 -13.99
N ALA A 175 -9.15 9.53 -15.02
CA ALA A 175 -9.74 9.57 -16.35
C ALA A 175 -9.95 8.17 -16.93
N SER A 176 -8.93 7.32 -16.84
CA SER A 176 -9.01 5.93 -17.29
C SER A 176 -10.16 5.16 -16.63
N LEU A 177 -10.37 5.32 -15.32
CA LEU A 177 -11.48 4.69 -14.62
C LEU A 177 -12.84 5.22 -15.09
N LEU A 178 -12.96 6.53 -15.28
CA LEU A 178 -14.19 7.18 -15.75
C LEU A 178 -14.54 6.77 -17.20
N GLU A 179 -13.53 6.54 -18.03
CA GLU A 179 -13.65 5.98 -19.37
C GLU A 179 -13.95 4.47 -19.39
N GLY A 180 -14.04 3.82 -18.22
CA GLY A 180 -14.31 2.39 -18.10
C GLY A 180 -13.10 1.47 -18.29
N GLN A 181 -11.90 2.03 -18.29
CA GLN A 181 -10.64 1.29 -18.38
C GLN A 181 -10.23 0.74 -16.98
N LYS A 182 -9.23 -0.14 -16.98
CA LYS A 182 -8.69 -0.72 -15.73
C LYS A 182 -7.34 -0.10 -15.42
N ILE A 183 -7.15 0.26 -14.15
CA ILE A 183 -5.86 0.72 -13.63
C ILE A 183 -5.06 -0.43 -13.02
N ALA A 184 -3.75 -0.25 -12.87
CA ALA A 184 -2.88 -1.19 -12.18
C ALA A 184 -3.25 -1.30 -10.69
N MET A 185 -3.21 -2.54 -10.15
CA MET A 185 -3.52 -2.82 -8.73
C MET A 185 -2.41 -3.68 -8.11
N PRO A 186 -1.17 -3.20 -8.00
CA PRO A 186 -0.02 -4.01 -7.57
C PRO A 186 -0.19 -4.58 -6.16
N MET A 187 -0.74 -3.83 -5.21
CA MET A 187 -0.97 -4.27 -3.83
C MET A 187 -1.97 -5.43 -3.75
N LYS A 188 -2.97 -5.46 -4.63
CA LYS A 188 -3.93 -6.56 -4.71
C LYS A 188 -3.28 -7.86 -5.18
N TYR A 189 -2.33 -7.78 -6.13
CA TYR A 189 -1.58 -8.95 -6.57
C TYR A 189 -0.65 -9.50 -5.50
N ILE A 190 0.04 -8.62 -4.77
CA ILE A 190 0.92 -9.00 -3.64
C ILE A 190 0.11 -9.68 -2.54
N SER A 191 -1.02 -9.12 -2.13
CA SER A 191 -1.92 -9.72 -1.12
C SER A 191 -2.42 -11.09 -1.54
N ASN A 192 -2.84 -11.25 -2.80
CA ASN A 192 -3.29 -12.52 -3.34
C ASN A 192 -2.16 -13.55 -3.40
N ALA A 193 -0.94 -13.15 -3.76
CA ALA A 193 0.24 -14.02 -3.76
C ALA A 193 0.60 -14.50 -2.36
N LEU A 194 0.58 -13.62 -1.35
CA LEU A 194 0.80 -13.98 0.05
C LEU A 194 -0.29 -14.93 0.57
N LEU A 195 -1.56 -14.65 0.25
CA LEU A 195 -2.67 -15.53 0.62
C LEU A 195 -2.54 -16.91 -0.01
N ALA A 196 -2.18 -17.00 -1.29
CA ALA A 196 -1.93 -18.26 -1.99
C ALA A 196 -0.78 -19.06 -1.35
N LEU A 197 0.30 -18.37 -0.94
CA LEU A 197 1.43 -19.00 -0.26
C LEU A 197 1.01 -19.55 1.12
N LEU A 198 0.26 -18.80 1.91
CA LEU A 198 -0.27 -19.23 3.19
C LEU A 198 -1.20 -20.44 3.03
N LEU A 199 -2.13 -20.39 2.07
CA LEU A 199 -3.04 -21.51 1.79
C LEU A 199 -2.29 -22.76 1.33
N SER A 200 -1.26 -22.61 0.49
CA SER A 200 -0.44 -23.75 0.05
C SER A 200 0.33 -24.38 1.20
N ALA A 201 0.88 -23.58 2.11
CA ALA A 201 1.56 -24.07 3.32
C ALA A 201 0.60 -24.81 4.27
N LEU A 202 -0.61 -24.27 4.48
CA LEU A 202 -1.65 -24.91 5.29
C LEU A 202 -2.10 -26.23 4.68
N LEU A 203 -2.34 -26.28 3.36
CA LEU A 203 -2.71 -27.51 2.66
C LEU A 203 -1.61 -28.57 2.79
N ASN A 204 -0.37 -28.18 2.58
CA ASN A 204 0.78 -29.09 2.74
C ASN A 204 0.86 -29.63 4.18
N TYR A 205 0.74 -28.74 5.18
CA TYR A 205 0.72 -29.14 6.59
C TYR A 205 -0.41 -30.15 6.89
N PHE A 206 -1.63 -29.85 6.40
CA PHE A 206 -2.78 -30.73 6.56
C PHE A 206 -2.57 -32.10 5.89
N LEU A 207 -2.00 -32.09 4.70
CA LEU A 207 -1.72 -33.30 3.92
C LEU A 207 -0.66 -34.16 4.62
N VAL A 208 0.41 -33.54 5.14
CA VAL A 208 1.43 -34.24 5.94
C VAL A 208 0.82 -34.79 7.22
N CYS A 209 0.02 -34.02 7.95
CA CYS A 209 -0.64 -34.48 9.17
C CYS A 209 -1.62 -35.64 8.90
N PHE A 210 -2.33 -35.59 7.77
CA PHE A 210 -3.28 -36.63 7.39
C PHE A 210 -2.59 -37.92 6.94
N LEU A 211 -1.55 -37.79 6.12
CA LEU A 211 -0.76 -38.94 5.65
C LEU A 211 0.16 -39.51 6.74
N SER A 212 0.67 -38.66 7.64
CA SER A 212 1.53 -39.05 8.76
C SER A 212 0.76 -39.58 9.97
N ARG A 213 -0.58 -39.75 9.85
CA ARG A 213 -1.34 -40.45 10.86
C ARG A 213 -0.92 -41.89 10.86
N SER A 214 0.23 -42.15 11.51
CA SER A 214 0.70 -43.48 11.75
C SER A 214 -0.38 -44.29 12.49
N ARG A 215 -0.77 -45.41 11.95
CA ARG A 215 -1.58 -46.36 12.70
C ARG A 215 -0.84 -46.62 14.00
N LYS A 216 -1.50 -46.38 15.14
CA LYS A 216 -0.96 -46.88 16.41
C LYS A 216 -0.82 -48.39 16.23
N CYS A 217 0.41 -48.88 16.29
CA CYS A 217 0.60 -50.33 16.36
C CYS A 217 -0.24 -50.88 17.49
N SER A 218 -0.95 -51.98 17.25
CA SER A 218 -1.66 -52.65 18.33
C SER A 218 -0.65 -53.20 19.34
N ASP A 219 -1.06 -53.28 20.60
CA ASP A 219 -0.17 -53.83 21.64
C ASP A 219 0.30 -55.25 21.29
N GLU A 220 -0.47 -55.99 20.50
CA GLU A 220 -0.12 -57.33 19.98
C GLU A 220 1.00 -57.26 18.92
N GLU A 221 0.98 -56.25 18.02
CA GLU A 221 2.07 -56.05 17.03
C GLU A 221 3.37 -55.62 17.70
N LEU A 222 3.30 -54.78 18.73
CA LEU A 222 4.49 -54.42 19.52
C LEU A 222 5.08 -55.59 20.29
N LEU A 223 4.26 -56.44 20.88
CA LEU A 223 4.70 -57.64 21.58
C LEU A 223 5.29 -58.68 20.64
N SER A 224 4.71 -58.84 19.43
CA SER A 224 5.25 -59.77 18.42
C SER A 224 6.58 -59.34 17.86
N ALA A 225 6.81 -58.00 17.68
CA ALA A 225 8.08 -57.45 17.20
C ALA A 225 9.21 -57.61 18.23
N GLY A 226 8.91 -57.72 19.52
CA GLY A 226 9.88 -57.83 20.61
C GLY A 226 10.42 -59.22 20.87
N GLN A 227 9.92 -60.27 20.23
CA GLN A 227 10.28 -61.70 20.48
C GLN A 227 10.50 -62.05 21.96
N ALA A 228 9.77 -61.43 22.87
CA ALA A 228 9.86 -61.66 24.29
C ALA A 228 8.79 -62.73 24.70
N SER A 229 9.21 -63.93 24.95
CA SER A 229 8.33 -64.92 25.55
C SER A 229 8.41 -64.84 27.07
N PHE A 230 7.35 -64.38 27.70
CA PHE A 230 7.26 -64.39 29.17
C PHE A 230 6.58 -65.66 29.65
N VAL A 231 7.32 -66.48 30.39
CA VAL A 231 6.73 -67.67 31.05
C VAL A 231 6.39 -67.29 32.49
N PHE A 232 5.11 -67.09 32.79
CA PHE A 232 4.65 -66.79 34.14
C PHE A 232 4.36 -68.10 34.88
N ARG A 233 5.08 -68.35 35.97
CA ARG A 233 4.73 -69.38 36.97
C ARG A 233 3.98 -68.68 38.13
N ASN A 234 2.72 -68.98 38.34
CA ASN A 234 1.87 -68.40 39.39
C ASN A 234 1.62 -66.91 39.25
N ALA A 235 1.01 -66.49 38.13
CA ALA A 235 0.61 -65.12 37.94
C ALA A 235 -0.61 -64.75 38.79
N ALA A 236 -0.49 -63.77 39.67
CA ALA A 236 -1.59 -63.16 40.41
C ALA A 236 -1.69 -61.66 40.07
N ALA A 237 -2.80 -61.21 39.47
CA ALA A 237 -3.05 -59.82 39.18
C ALA A 237 -3.82 -59.14 40.33
N LYS A 238 -3.20 -58.08 40.93
CA LYS A 238 -3.85 -57.21 41.92
C LYS A 238 -4.10 -55.84 41.31
N LYS A 239 -5.35 -55.43 41.23
CA LYS A 239 -5.73 -54.09 40.77
C LYS A 239 -5.32 -53.04 41.83
N THR A 240 -4.37 -52.16 41.52
CA THR A 240 -3.79 -51.22 42.47
C THR A 240 -4.31 -49.80 42.35
N THR A 241 -4.89 -49.42 41.17
CA THR A 241 -5.35 -48.06 40.97
C THR A 241 -6.50 -47.99 39.96
N THR A 242 -7.49 -47.09 40.22
CA THR A 242 -8.51 -46.72 39.26
C THR A 242 -8.39 -45.21 38.97
N THR A 243 -7.96 -44.86 37.78
CA THR A 243 -7.89 -43.46 37.37
C THR A 243 -9.20 -43.01 36.75
N LYS A 244 -9.81 -41.94 37.30
CA LYS A 244 -11.04 -41.35 36.78
C LYS A 244 -10.63 -40.20 35.88
N VAL A 245 -10.91 -40.28 34.57
CA VAL A 245 -10.68 -39.19 33.63
C VAL A 245 -11.88 -38.26 33.66
N TYR A 246 -11.63 -37.00 34.00
CA TYR A 246 -12.64 -35.95 33.99
C TYR A 246 -12.60 -35.26 32.61
N ASN A 247 -13.73 -35.27 31.89
CA ASN A 247 -13.89 -34.55 30.61
C ASN A 247 -14.78 -33.32 30.84
N PRO A 248 -14.25 -32.07 30.85
CA PRO A 248 -15.10 -30.92 30.93
C PRO A 248 -15.67 -30.57 29.53
N SER A 249 -16.99 -30.42 29.44
CA SER A 249 -17.67 -29.89 28.26
C SER A 249 -17.67 -28.37 28.31
N SER A 250 -17.08 -27.70 27.30
CA SER A 250 -17.08 -26.25 27.12
C SER A 250 -18.28 -25.82 26.26
N SER A 251 -19.18 -25.04 26.83
CA SER A 251 -20.26 -24.34 26.12
C SER A 251 -19.75 -22.99 25.63
N GLY A 252 -19.72 -22.74 24.32
CA GLY A 252 -19.38 -21.47 23.68
C GLY A 252 -20.63 -20.67 23.36
N SER A 253 -20.63 -19.41 23.77
CA SER A 253 -21.65 -18.41 23.45
C SER A 253 -21.12 -17.49 22.38
N GLY A 254 -21.81 -17.39 21.22
CA GLY A 254 -21.54 -16.44 20.15
C GLY A 254 -22.39 -15.19 20.28
N GLY A 255 -21.76 -14.02 20.09
CA GLY A 255 -22.44 -12.74 19.95
C GLY A 255 -22.12 -12.11 18.62
N GLY A 256 -23.10 -11.93 17.75
CA GLY A 256 -23.01 -11.16 16.53
C GLY A 256 -23.58 -9.76 16.74
N SER A 257 -22.89 -8.71 16.27
CA SER A 257 -23.45 -7.38 16.13
C SER A 257 -23.34 -6.91 14.68
N SER A 258 -24.49 -6.63 14.08
CA SER A 258 -24.65 -6.01 12.77
C SER A 258 -24.73 -4.50 12.94
N GLY A 259 -23.77 -3.76 12.38
CA GLY A 259 -23.82 -2.31 12.27
C GLY A 259 -24.25 -1.87 10.88
N GLY A 260 -25.40 -1.18 10.77
CA GLY A 260 -25.88 -0.60 9.52
C GLY A 260 -25.10 0.67 9.18
N GLY A 261 -24.52 0.72 7.97
CA GLY A 261 -23.83 1.90 7.43
C GLY A 261 -24.82 2.78 6.66
N GLY A 262 -24.92 4.04 7.08
CA GLY A 262 -25.55 5.10 6.31
C GLY A 262 -24.67 5.44 5.10
N GLY A 263 -25.25 5.41 3.91
CA GLY A 263 -24.56 5.74 2.68
C GLY A 263 -24.24 7.24 2.63
N SER A 264 -22.97 7.60 2.61
CA SER A 264 -22.51 8.93 2.24
C SER A 264 -22.36 9.02 0.73
N SER A 265 -22.74 10.16 0.14
CA SER A 265 -22.68 10.41 -1.30
C SER A 265 -21.26 10.70 -1.82
N GLY A 266 -20.31 10.89 -0.94
CA GLY A 266 -18.92 11.18 -1.27
C GLY A 266 -17.94 10.47 -0.36
N GLY A 267 -16.73 10.29 -0.84
CA GLY A 267 -15.62 9.70 -0.11
C GLY A 267 -14.29 9.93 -0.80
N GLY A 268 -13.23 9.51 -0.16
CA GLY A 268 -11.88 9.62 -0.67
C GLY A 268 -10.95 8.60 -0.07
N GLY A 269 -9.76 8.56 -0.59
CA GLY A 269 -8.67 7.74 -0.08
C GLY A 269 -7.35 8.47 -0.19
N GLY A 270 -6.39 8.10 0.63
CA GLY A 270 -5.10 8.74 0.70
C GLY A 270 -3.98 7.80 1.09
N HIS A 271 -2.77 8.25 0.85
CA HIS A 271 -1.53 7.57 1.16
C HIS A 271 -0.49 8.58 1.66
N SER A 272 0.26 8.23 2.73
CA SER A 272 1.41 9.01 3.20
C SER A 272 2.62 8.79 2.31
N PHE A 273 3.43 9.79 2.16
CA PHE A 273 4.65 9.78 1.35
C PHE A 273 5.86 10.41 2.05
#